data_058f4a330049e9f3d7dff2c355a7fdd7
#
_entry.id   058f4a330049e9f3d7dff2c355a7fdd7
#
_cell.length_a   1.000
_cell.length_b   1.000
_cell.length_c   1.000
_cell.angle_alpha   90.00
_cell.angle_beta   90.00
_cell.angle_gamma   90.00
#
_symmetry.space_group_name_H-M   'P 1'
#
loop_
_entity.id
_entity.type
_entity.pdbx_description
1 polymer ?
#
loop_
_entity_poly.entity_id
_entity_poly.type
_entity_poly.pdbx_seq_one_letter_code
_entity_poly.pdbx_strand_id
1 'polypeptide(L)'
;EALYDGQQGAPLTAVGILRPEAQRTGGDAFYFRIDIPKMLSLMSFRSADAFVPGINDLVYGNEEYGVMPASEKIERGRVAVEELGRYCTAREKGDTAAITEIEAKFDRSTPQGAEFLREHFAYFGYGYLSSPEQIVPDVPLLFYSFRVMVGAGCFFILLLGVVWWLNRKD
;
A
#
# COMPACT_ATOMS: atom_id res chain seq x y z
N GLU A 1 10.49 11.79 -2.59
CA GLU A 1 9.58 10.64 -2.53
C GLU A 1 9.62 10.04 -1.13
N ALA A 2 8.47 9.90 -0.49
CA ALA A 2 8.34 9.23 0.80
C ALA A 2 8.54 7.72 0.59
N LEU A 3 9.79 7.28 0.43
CA LEU A 3 10.10 5.90 0.11
C LEU A 3 10.23 5.07 1.39
N TYR A 4 11.15 5.45 2.28
CA TYR A 4 11.35 4.76 3.55
C TYR A 4 10.68 5.48 4.71
N ASP A 5 10.87 6.79 4.82
CA ASP A 5 10.28 7.61 5.87
C ASP A 5 9.18 8.50 5.29
N GLY A 6 8.07 8.66 6.02
CA GLY A 6 6.96 9.51 5.60
C GLY A 6 7.35 10.97 5.54
N GLN A 7 6.70 11.70 4.66
CA GLN A 7 6.98 13.11 4.46
C GLN A 7 5.70 13.90 4.19
N GLN A 8 5.60 15.07 4.82
CA GLN A 8 4.55 16.03 4.50
C GLN A 8 4.94 16.80 3.23
N GLY A 9 3.98 16.99 2.31
CA GLY A 9 4.27 17.62 1.04
C GLY A 9 5.28 16.83 0.19
N ALA A 10 5.15 15.51 0.16
CA ALA A 10 6.10 14.61 -0.47
C ALA A 10 6.28 14.91 -1.96
N PRO A 11 7.53 15.03 -2.44
CA PRO A 11 7.83 15.20 -3.84
C PRO A 11 7.67 13.89 -4.61
N LEU A 12 7.43 13.99 -5.91
CA LEU A 12 7.52 12.86 -6.83
C LEU A 12 8.90 12.86 -7.48
N THR A 13 9.69 11.83 -7.24
CA THR A 13 10.99 11.65 -7.89
C THR A 13 10.78 11.21 -9.34
N ALA A 14 11.04 12.09 -10.30
CA ALA A 14 10.95 11.77 -11.72
C ALA A 14 12.09 10.82 -12.15
N VAL A 15 13.33 11.17 -11.79
CA VAL A 15 14.53 10.37 -12.05
C VAL A 15 15.33 10.27 -10.76
N GLY A 16 15.87 9.10 -10.47
CA GLY A 16 16.72 8.91 -9.28
C GLY A 16 17.53 7.62 -9.34
N ILE A 17 18.65 7.62 -8.64
CA ILE A 17 19.51 6.46 -8.45
C ILE A 17 19.49 6.11 -6.97
N LEU A 18 18.96 4.94 -6.64
CA LEU A 18 18.86 4.45 -5.26
C LEU A 18 20.21 4.02 -4.72
N ARG A 19 20.42 4.25 -3.42
CA ARG A 19 21.53 3.70 -2.65
C ARG A 19 21.17 2.33 -2.09
N PRO A 20 21.93 1.27 -2.35
CA PRO A 20 21.64 -0.06 -1.80
C PRO A 20 21.65 -0.09 -0.27
N GLU A 21 22.47 0.75 0.35
CA GLU A 21 22.71 0.78 1.80
C GLU A 21 21.64 1.56 2.59
N ALA A 22 20.83 2.38 1.91
CA ALA A 22 19.80 3.20 2.54
C ALA A 22 18.70 2.38 3.23
N GLN A 23 18.55 1.12 2.85
CA GLN A 23 17.62 0.19 3.51
C GLN A 23 17.98 -0.12 4.96
N ARG A 24 19.24 0.17 5.38
CA ARG A 24 19.76 -0.24 6.70
C ARG A 24 20.06 0.92 7.66
N THR A 25 20.13 2.16 7.20
CA THR A 25 20.72 3.24 8.00
C THR A 25 19.91 4.54 8.12
N GLY A 26 18.69 4.60 7.59
CA GLY A 26 17.85 5.82 7.70
C GLY A 26 18.46 7.09 7.06
N GLY A 27 19.45 6.92 6.15
CA GLY A 27 20.07 8.00 5.41
C GLY A 27 19.31 8.35 4.13
N ASP A 28 19.78 9.34 3.38
CA ASP A 28 19.20 9.68 2.09
C ASP A 28 19.23 8.46 1.14
N ALA A 29 18.05 8.03 0.71
CA ALA A 29 17.86 6.84 -0.11
C ALA A 29 18.44 6.97 -1.52
N PHE A 30 18.90 8.16 -1.92
CA PHE A 30 19.32 8.45 -3.27
C PHE A 30 20.77 8.93 -3.34
N TYR A 31 21.51 8.52 -4.39
CA TYR A 31 22.74 9.17 -4.81
C TYR A 31 22.47 10.48 -5.56
N PHE A 32 21.43 10.45 -6.38
CA PHE A 32 20.99 11.56 -7.20
C PHE A 32 19.49 11.44 -7.42
N ARG A 33 18.77 12.56 -7.39
CA ARG A 33 17.34 12.61 -7.71
C ARG A 33 16.94 13.94 -8.33
N ILE A 34 15.95 13.89 -9.20
CA ILE A 34 15.25 15.06 -9.73
C ILE A 34 13.80 14.93 -9.27
N ASP A 35 13.39 15.84 -8.41
CA ASP A 35 12.09 15.82 -7.76
C ASP A 35 11.16 16.88 -8.31
N ILE A 36 9.88 16.52 -8.45
CA ILE A 36 8.79 17.46 -8.66
C ILE A 36 8.17 17.74 -7.30
N PRO A 37 8.33 18.95 -6.73
CA PRO A 37 7.90 19.25 -5.36
C PRO A 37 6.41 19.01 -5.17
N LYS A 38 6.02 18.45 -4.01
CA LYS A 38 4.62 18.26 -3.57
C LYS A 38 3.74 17.41 -4.48
N MET A 39 4.27 16.91 -5.59
CA MET A 39 3.48 16.23 -6.61
C MET A 39 2.91 14.90 -6.10
N LEU A 40 3.68 14.14 -5.30
CA LEU A 40 3.22 12.87 -4.75
C LEU A 40 2.05 13.08 -3.76
N SER A 41 2.15 14.06 -2.86
CA SER A 41 1.06 14.40 -1.94
C SER A 41 -0.20 14.85 -2.69
N LEU A 42 -0.04 15.67 -3.72
CA LEU A 42 -1.15 16.15 -4.54
C LEU A 42 -1.84 15.01 -5.29
N MET A 43 -1.08 14.08 -5.87
CA MET A 43 -1.63 12.93 -6.62
C MET A 43 -2.31 11.93 -5.70
N SER A 44 -1.76 11.67 -4.51
CA SER A 44 -2.28 10.66 -3.58
C SER A 44 -3.50 11.15 -2.80
N PHE A 45 -3.47 12.39 -2.33
CA PHE A 45 -4.47 12.92 -1.39
C PHE A 45 -5.20 14.17 -1.87
N ARG A 46 -4.96 14.63 -3.11
CA ARG A 46 -5.50 15.89 -3.65
C ARG A 46 -5.19 17.13 -2.80
N SER A 47 -4.14 17.04 -1.98
CA SER A 47 -3.64 18.12 -1.14
C SER A 47 -2.11 18.18 -1.26
N ALA A 48 -1.59 19.38 -1.51
CA ALA A 48 -0.15 19.57 -1.72
C ALA A 48 0.68 19.38 -0.44
N ASP A 49 0.06 19.53 0.73
CA ASP A 49 0.70 19.44 2.04
C ASP A 49 0.28 18.20 2.86
N ALA A 50 -0.40 17.24 2.20
CA ALA A 50 -0.77 15.99 2.86
C ALA A 50 0.48 15.17 3.22
N PHE A 51 0.41 14.50 4.38
CA PHE A 51 1.42 13.54 4.79
C PHE A 51 1.29 12.25 3.96
N VAL A 52 2.40 11.80 3.38
CA VAL A 52 2.51 10.52 2.68
C VAL A 52 3.35 9.59 3.53
N PRO A 53 2.78 8.49 4.07
CA PRO A 53 3.53 7.54 4.88
C PRO A 53 4.60 6.83 4.05
N GLY A 54 5.76 6.61 4.64
CA GLY A 54 6.83 5.79 4.10
C GLY A 54 6.69 4.32 4.50
N ILE A 55 7.60 3.49 4.01
CA ILE A 55 7.63 2.06 4.34
C ILE A 55 7.81 1.86 5.85
N ASN A 56 8.69 2.63 6.49
CA ASN A 56 8.92 2.54 7.91
C ASN A 56 7.67 2.87 8.73
N ASP A 57 6.93 3.91 8.35
CA ASP A 57 5.66 4.26 9.00
C ASP A 57 4.60 3.15 8.84
N LEU A 58 4.59 2.48 7.69
CA LEU A 58 3.63 1.40 7.43
C LEU A 58 3.99 0.11 8.19
N VAL A 59 5.28 -0.16 8.39
CA VAL A 59 5.79 -1.36 9.09
C VAL A 59 5.75 -1.17 10.59
N TYR A 60 6.33 -0.08 11.09
CA TYR A 60 6.50 0.16 12.53
C TYR A 60 5.38 1.03 13.14
N GLY A 61 4.57 1.66 12.30
CA GLY A 61 3.55 2.61 12.73
C GLY A 61 4.09 4.02 12.89
N ASN A 62 3.17 4.98 12.92
CA ASN A 62 3.47 6.38 13.22
C ASN A 62 2.29 6.99 14.00
N GLU A 63 2.46 7.15 15.30
CA GLU A 63 1.41 7.64 16.19
C GLU A 63 1.02 9.10 15.88
N GLU A 64 1.99 9.94 15.47
CA GLU A 64 1.76 11.35 15.15
C GLU A 64 0.75 11.53 14.02
N TYR A 65 0.80 10.63 13.03
CA TYR A 65 -0.09 10.65 11.86
C TYR A 65 -1.17 9.56 11.89
N GLY A 66 -1.31 8.84 13.01
CA GLY A 66 -2.34 7.81 13.18
C GLY A 66 -2.14 6.59 12.27
N VAL A 67 -0.90 6.29 11.87
CA VAL A 67 -0.58 5.12 11.06
C VAL A 67 -0.39 3.90 11.97
N MET A 68 -1.30 2.93 11.85
CA MET A 68 -1.25 1.68 12.60
C MET A 68 -0.09 0.80 12.13
N PRO A 69 0.72 0.20 13.03
CA PRO A 69 1.81 -0.69 12.66
C PRO A 69 1.31 -1.98 11.99
N ALA A 70 2.16 -2.54 11.12
CA ALA A 70 1.84 -3.77 10.41
C ALA A 70 1.62 -4.97 11.34
N SER A 71 2.33 -5.06 12.45
CA SER A 71 2.15 -6.10 13.46
C SER A 71 0.71 -6.14 14.00
N GLU A 72 0.15 -4.99 14.34
CA GLU A 72 -1.23 -4.89 14.83
C GLU A 72 -2.25 -5.25 13.73
N LYS A 73 -2.00 -4.83 12.48
CA LYS A 73 -2.84 -5.22 11.33
C LYS A 73 -2.84 -6.74 11.13
N ILE A 74 -1.68 -7.39 11.30
CA ILE A 74 -1.53 -8.84 11.22
C ILE A 74 -2.32 -9.54 12.32
N GLU A 75 -2.22 -9.07 13.56
CA GLU A 75 -2.97 -9.64 14.69
C GLU A 75 -4.48 -9.52 14.49
N ARG A 76 -4.96 -8.33 14.11
CA ARG A 76 -6.38 -8.11 13.80
C ARG A 76 -6.85 -8.97 12.63
N GLY A 77 -6.02 -9.11 11.59
CA GLY A 77 -6.32 -9.97 10.45
C GLY A 77 -6.38 -11.45 10.78
N ARG A 78 -5.52 -11.94 11.70
CA ARG A 78 -5.56 -13.34 12.16
C ARG A 78 -6.88 -13.70 12.80
N VAL A 79 -7.44 -12.82 13.62
CA VAL A 79 -8.77 -13.04 14.22
C VAL A 79 -9.82 -13.25 13.12
N ALA A 80 -9.79 -12.45 12.06
CA ALA A 80 -10.73 -12.58 10.95
C ALA A 80 -10.53 -13.89 10.16
N VAL A 81 -9.27 -14.31 9.95
CA VAL A 81 -8.93 -15.58 9.27
C VAL A 81 -9.40 -16.77 10.10
N GLU A 82 -9.19 -16.76 11.42
CA GLU A 82 -9.63 -17.81 12.33
C GLU A 82 -11.15 -17.95 12.35
N GLU A 83 -11.90 -16.83 12.45
CA GLU A 83 -13.37 -16.87 12.44
C GLU A 83 -13.90 -17.37 11.09
N LEU A 84 -13.28 -16.98 9.97
CA LEU A 84 -13.66 -17.53 8.67
C LEU A 84 -13.34 -19.03 8.56
N GLY A 85 -12.20 -19.48 9.11
CA GLY A 85 -11.85 -20.89 9.18
C GLY A 85 -12.85 -21.70 10.00
N ARG A 86 -13.32 -21.17 11.14
CA ARG A 86 -14.40 -21.74 11.94
C ARG A 86 -15.71 -21.85 11.16
N TYR A 87 -16.06 -20.81 10.43
CA TYR A 87 -17.24 -20.82 9.56
C TYR A 87 -17.17 -21.91 8.49
N CYS A 88 -16.06 -22.02 7.78
CA CYS A 88 -15.87 -23.06 6.78
C CYS A 88 -15.99 -24.47 7.38
N THR A 89 -15.36 -24.70 8.55
CA THR A 89 -15.42 -25.99 9.26
C THR A 89 -16.84 -26.33 9.75
N ALA A 90 -17.56 -25.34 10.28
CA ALA A 90 -18.95 -25.51 10.70
C ALA A 90 -19.87 -25.87 9.53
N ARG A 91 -19.64 -25.21 8.38
CA ARG A 91 -20.37 -25.49 7.15
C ARG A 91 -20.13 -26.89 6.60
N GLU A 92 -18.88 -27.38 6.63
CA GLU A 92 -18.53 -28.74 6.22
C GLU A 92 -19.18 -29.81 7.12
N LYS A 93 -19.30 -29.54 8.44
CA LYS A 93 -19.93 -30.42 9.40
C LYS A 93 -21.44 -30.29 9.44
N GLY A 94 -22.05 -29.32 8.79
CA GLY A 94 -23.47 -29.03 8.83
C GLY A 94 -23.98 -28.53 10.19
N ASP A 95 -23.09 -27.91 10.99
CA ASP A 95 -23.42 -27.31 12.29
C ASP A 95 -24.11 -25.96 12.11
N THR A 96 -25.43 -26.01 12.01
CA THR A 96 -26.25 -24.80 11.78
C THR A 96 -26.20 -23.82 12.95
N ALA A 97 -25.99 -24.29 14.18
CA ALA A 97 -25.91 -23.40 15.34
C ALA A 97 -24.64 -22.56 15.31
N ALA A 98 -23.49 -23.20 15.05
CA ALA A 98 -22.22 -22.52 14.90
C ALA A 98 -22.21 -21.54 13.68
N ILE A 99 -22.81 -21.94 12.57
CA ILE A 99 -22.97 -21.08 11.39
C ILE A 99 -23.73 -19.81 11.76
N THR A 100 -24.89 -19.92 12.40
CA THR A 100 -25.73 -18.78 12.77
C THR A 100 -25.00 -17.83 13.75
N GLU A 101 -24.26 -18.38 14.71
CA GLU A 101 -23.46 -17.58 15.64
C GLU A 101 -22.39 -16.76 14.92
N ILE A 102 -21.69 -17.37 13.96
CA ILE A 102 -20.61 -16.71 13.23
C ILE A 102 -21.18 -15.69 12.22
N GLU A 103 -22.28 -16.02 11.55
CA GLU A 103 -22.97 -15.09 10.64
C GLU A 103 -23.44 -13.82 11.37
N ALA A 104 -23.86 -13.94 12.63
CA ALA A 104 -24.23 -12.78 13.44
C ALA A 104 -23.04 -11.83 13.69
N LYS A 105 -21.80 -12.37 13.77
CA LYS A 105 -20.57 -11.56 13.87
C LYS A 105 -20.22 -10.83 12.58
N PHE A 106 -20.67 -11.31 11.43
CA PHE A 106 -20.45 -10.68 10.11
C PHE A 106 -21.63 -9.81 9.66
N ASP A 107 -22.69 -9.71 10.45
CA ASP A 107 -23.86 -8.94 10.09
C ASP A 107 -23.61 -7.43 10.26
N ARG A 108 -23.50 -6.71 9.13
CA ARG A 108 -23.36 -5.25 9.10
C ARG A 108 -24.53 -4.47 9.69
N SER A 109 -25.68 -5.09 9.80
CA SER A 109 -26.88 -4.43 10.33
C SER A 109 -26.82 -4.28 11.86
N THR A 110 -26.01 -5.09 12.52
CA THR A 110 -25.80 -5.03 13.96
C THR A 110 -24.58 -4.15 14.30
N PRO A 111 -24.64 -3.35 15.39
CA PRO A 111 -23.47 -2.54 15.81
C PRO A 111 -22.21 -3.38 16.06
N GLN A 112 -22.35 -4.56 16.69
CA GLN A 112 -21.23 -5.48 16.99
C GLN A 112 -20.63 -6.06 15.71
N GLY A 113 -21.47 -6.48 14.75
CA GLY A 113 -20.99 -7.01 13.47
C GLY A 113 -20.31 -5.95 12.62
N ALA A 114 -20.86 -4.73 12.58
CA ALA A 114 -20.24 -3.60 11.89
C ALA A 114 -18.86 -3.25 12.51
N GLU A 115 -18.73 -3.30 13.84
CA GLU A 115 -17.46 -3.07 14.54
C GLU A 115 -16.45 -4.17 14.25
N PHE A 116 -16.83 -5.44 14.34
CA PHE A 116 -15.97 -6.58 14.02
C PHE A 116 -15.42 -6.49 12.58
N LEU A 117 -16.29 -6.20 11.62
CA LEU A 117 -15.90 -6.06 10.23
C LEU A 117 -14.90 -4.91 10.03
N ARG A 118 -15.06 -3.80 10.72
CA ARG A 118 -14.16 -2.65 10.66
C ARG A 118 -12.82 -2.91 11.34
N GLU A 119 -12.84 -3.59 12.50
CA GLU A 119 -11.63 -3.79 13.32
C GLU A 119 -10.78 -4.97 12.91
N HIS A 120 -11.41 -6.04 12.40
CA HIS A 120 -10.72 -7.29 12.08
C HIS A 120 -10.77 -7.60 10.59
N PHE A 121 -11.95 -7.59 9.99
CA PHE A 121 -12.11 -8.03 8.61
C PHE A 121 -11.51 -7.07 7.59
N ALA A 122 -11.42 -5.78 7.91
CA ALA A 122 -10.71 -4.80 7.11
C ALA A 122 -9.21 -5.15 6.91
N TYR A 123 -8.65 -5.92 7.85
CA TYR A 123 -7.26 -6.38 7.82
C TYR A 123 -7.11 -7.86 7.48
N PHE A 124 -8.15 -8.51 6.99
CA PHE A 124 -8.19 -9.95 6.69
C PHE A 124 -6.97 -10.45 5.90
N GLY A 125 -6.58 -9.73 4.83
CA GLY A 125 -5.42 -10.08 4.01
C GLY A 125 -4.09 -10.09 4.76
N TYR A 126 -3.95 -9.28 5.81
CA TYR A 126 -2.75 -9.26 6.65
C TYR A 126 -2.65 -10.50 7.55
N GLY A 127 -3.76 -11.16 7.86
CA GLY A 127 -3.79 -12.35 8.73
C GLY A 127 -3.03 -13.56 8.20
N TYR A 128 -2.72 -13.58 6.90
CA TYR A 128 -1.93 -14.63 6.27
C TYR A 128 -0.42 -14.41 6.36
N LEU A 129 0.01 -13.23 6.81
CA LEU A 129 1.42 -12.88 6.91
C LEU A 129 2.01 -13.42 8.22
N SER A 130 3.24 -13.93 8.13
CA SER A 130 3.98 -14.43 9.29
C SER A 130 4.76 -13.31 9.99
N SER A 131 5.24 -12.32 9.24
CA SER A 131 5.99 -11.19 9.78
C SER A 131 5.69 -9.88 9.04
N PRO A 132 5.88 -8.71 9.70
CA PRO A 132 5.69 -7.40 9.09
C PRO A 132 6.58 -7.13 7.87
N GLU A 133 7.79 -7.71 7.84
CA GLU A 133 8.75 -7.52 6.76
C GLU A 133 8.27 -8.10 5.43
N GLN A 134 7.36 -9.08 5.46
CA GLN A 134 6.80 -9.70 4.25
C GLN A 134 5.93 -8.72 3.44
N ILE A 135 5.52 -7.61 4.05
CA ILE A 135 4.76 -6.56 3.36
C ILE A 135 5.67 -5.72 2.47
N VAL A 136 6.97 -5.65 2.80
CA VAL A 136 7.93 -4.82 2.08
C VAL A 136 8.36 -5.54 0.80
N PRO A 137 7.98 -5.03 -0.37
CA PRO A 137 8.42 -5.61 -1.65
C PRO A 137 9.88 -5.27 -1.93
N ASP A 138 10.43 -5.84 -3.01
CA ASP A 138 11.73 -5.40 -3.53
C ASP A 138 11.63 -3.96 -4.05
N VAL A 139 12.02 -3.01 -3.19
CA VAL A 139 11.88 -1.58 -3.45
C VAL A 139 12.68 -1.14 -4.68
N PRO A 140 13.97 -1.52 -4.87
CA PRO A 140 14.72 -1.19 -6.08
C PRO A 140 14.05 -1.68 -7.36
N LEU A 141 13.59 -2.91 -7.38
CA LEU A 141 12.93 -3.50 -8.55
C LEU A 141 11.68 -2.72 -8.92
N LEU A 142 10.80 -2.44 -7.95
CA LEU A 142 9.58 -1.68 -8.18
C LEU A 142 9.86 -0.24 -8.60
N PHE A 143 10.83 0.40 -7.95
CA PHE A 143 11.23 1.75 -8.25
C PHE A 143 11.67 1.92 -9.71
N TYR A 144 12.57 1.06 -10.18
CA TYR A 144 13.08 1.14 -11.56
C TYR A 144 12.06 0.66 -12.59
N SER A 145 11.31 -0.41 -12.32
CA SER A 145 10.28 -0.93 -13.23
C SER A 145 9.20 0.11 -13.51
N PHE A 146 8.74 0.84 -12.49
CA PHE A 146 7.77 1.91 -12.66
C PHE A 146 8.32 3.02 -13.57
N ARG A 147 9.58 3.42 -13.39
CA ARG A 147 10.19 4.49 -14.20
C ARG A 147 10.42 4.07 -15.66
N VAL A 148 10.80 2.82 -15.88
CA VAL A 148 10.90 2.26 -17.24
C VAL A 148 9.53 2.28 -17.92
N MET A 149 8.49 1.87 -17.20
CA MET A 149 7.12 1.88 -17.72
C MET A 149 6.66 3.31 -18.10
N VAL A 150 6.85 4.27 -17.20
CA VAL A 150 6.48 5.68 -17.47
C VAL A 150 7.32 6.27 -18.60
N GLY A 151 8.63 6.02 -18.60
CA GLY A 151 9.55 6.47 -19.66
C GLY A 151 9.17 5.91 -21.02
N ALA A 152 8.86 4.63 -21.12
CA ALA A 152 8.38 3.99 -22.34
C ALA A 152 7.04 4.59 -22.81
N GLY A 153 6.11 4.84 -21.88
CA GLY A 153 4.84 5.50 -22.18
C GLY A 153 5.03 6.89 -22.79
N CYS A 154 5.87 7.73 -22.15
CA CYS A 154 6.21 9.06 -22.67
C CYS A 154 6.89 8.97 -24.05
N PHE A 155 7.82 8.02 -24.22
CA PHE A 155 8.49 7.81 -25.51
C PHE A 155 7.48 7.46 -26.62
N PHE A 156 6.53 6.56 -26.38
CA PHE A 156 5.50 6.21 -27.35
C PHE A 156 4.59 7.39 -27.70
N ILE A 157 4.21 8.21 -26.72
CA ILE A 157 3.41 9.42 -26.98
C ILE A 157 4.17 10.38 -27.88
N LEU A 158 5.45 10.62 -27.63
CA LEU A 158 6.31 11.46 -28.46
C LEU A 158 6.47 10.89 -29.85
N LEU A 159 6.72 9.59 -29.98
CA LEU A 159 6.88 8.91 -31.27
C LEU A 159 5.61 9.02 -32.12
N LEU A 160 4.44 8.74 -31.52
CA LEU A 160 3.16 8.91 -32.20
C LEU A 160 2.89 10.37 -32.61
N GLY A 161 3.28 11.32 -31.78
CA GLY A 161 3.21 12.76 -32.10
C GLY A 161 4.07 13.14 -33.32
N VAL A 162 5.29 12.60 -33.37
CA VAL A 162 6.19 12.81 -34.54
C VAL A 162 5.62 12.16 -35.80
N VAL A 163 5.14 10.93 -35.72
CA VAL A 163 4.51 10.23 -36.85
C VAL A 163 3.29 11.01 -37.36
N TRP A 164 2.43 11.46 -36.45
CA TRP A 164 1.28 12.27 -36.81
C TRP A 164 1.68 13.61 -37.48
N TRP A 165 2.72 14.27 -36.95
CA TRP A 165 3.21 15.54 -37.51
C TRP A 165 3.80 15.33 -38.90
N LEU A 166 4.56 14.26 -39.14
CA LEU A 166 5.12 13.94 -40.46
C LEU A 166 4.02 13.62 -41.46
N ASN A 167 3.03 12.79 -41.08
CA ASN A 167 1.92 12.44 -41.98
C ASN A 167 0.98 13.62 -42.31
N ARG A 168 0.98 14.66 -41.48
CA ARG A 168 0.16 15.86 -41.76
C ARG A 168 0.74 16.78 -42.83
N LYS A 169 2.00 16.58 -43.21
CA LYS A 169 2.69 17.41 -44.21
C LYS A 169 2.56 16.88 -45.66
N ASP A 170 2.07 15.65 -45.78
CA ASP A 170 1.69 15.06 -47.06
C ASP A 170 0.18 15.25 -47.29
#